data_c06b1fcb993d96cbac0f3e315c219d43
#
_entry.id   c06b1fcb993d96cbac0f3e315c219d43
#
_cell.length_a   1.000
_cell.length_b   1.000
_cell.length_c   1.000
_cell.angle_alpha   90.00
_cell.angle_beta   90.00
_cell.angle_gamma   90.00
#
_symmetry.space_group_name_H-M   'P 1'
#
loop_
_entity.id
_entity.type
_entity.pdbx_description
1 polymer ?
#
loop_
_entity_poly.entity_id
_entity_poly.type
_entity_poly.pdbx_seq_one_letter_code
_entity_poly.pdbx_strand_id
1 'polypeptide(L)'
;MRKTLHVSRTLAFCLLWLVSMGGLASAKPSITIHNIIDLTGAYAPIAIPSEKGGKDYLAWVAEQGGLDIDQDGKGDVEVKYVWAEFGNVDARFMSAYKRFRMGKPKPSIIEMWSSPNQEMMKPVLERDGVVCYGIGFSDPQLYPPAWNYMDCWSYGESAAGAIEYYIDHLWPQRGKGAKAKVAHLTWDSAYGRAANEPTKRHGAKTGKYDVVAERFCTLMPTDPEVMGFLSDFEKRGVDIIWSNSIVQTPAVIMKGLHKLELTNKMVHMANLWAPADQLLQIVGPGSAEGYMCPQPVFVPSAEPDAPGVKLARTLNEKYRKESGLPNIQYMRGIRMKANMLEAVRRALIGIMNRDKVNLEKACEQISGKEVKEFGLQSLAGYTARDTTTKFQSAPAGKDDRRLANHDRLIGIKNGKVTILSPWYKVPRLIPDDMVKQGFFKDETINVNYVPVK
;
A
#
# COMPACT_ATOMS: atom_id res chain seq x y z
N MET A 1 84.30 -23.07 7.89
CA MET A 1 83.23 -22.20 8.39
C MET A 1 83.01 -21.05 7.40
N ARG A 2 81.97 -21.12 6.58
CA ARG A 2 81.33 -20.08 5.80
C ARG A 2 80.45 -20.72 4.71
N LYS A 3 79.22 -21.15 5.10
CA LYS A 3 78.11 -21.44 4.19
C LYS A 3 76.80 -21.39 4.98
N THR A 4 76.31 -20.23 5.29
CA THR A 4 74.93 -20.03 5.78
C THR A 4 74.64 -18.52 5.76
N LEU A 5 74.33 -17.94 4.61
CA LEU A 5 73.74 -16.56 4.55
C LEU A 5 73.20 -16.20 3.13
N HIS A 6 72.58 -17.11 2.41
CA HIS A 6 71.94 -16.75 1.12
C HIS A 6 70.48 -17.22 0.92
N VAL A 7 69.84 -17.81 1.95
CA VAL A 7 68.45 -18.29 1.80
C VAL A 7 67.40 -17.32 2.33
N SER A 8 67.78 -16.30 3.12
CA SER A 8 66.79 -15.43 3.78
C SER A 8 66.33 -14.18 2.96
N ARG A 9 66.97 -13.86 1.85
CA ARG A 9 66.57 -12.68 1.07
C ARG A 9 65.55 -12.95 -0.05
N THR A 10 65.39 -14.17 -0.51
CA THR A 10 64.46 -14.55 -1.59
C THR A 10 63.04 -14.81 -1.05
N LEU A 11 62.89 -15.23 0.20
CA LEU A 11 61.58 -15.43 0.81
C LEU A 11 60.88 -14.12 1.22
N ALA A 12 61.63 -13.08 1.54
CA ALA A 12 61.06 -11.76 1.89
C ALA A 12 60.47 -11.01 0.70
N PHE A 13 60.99 -11.25 -0.52
CA PHE A 13 60.48 -10.58 -1.76
C PHE A 13 59.21 -11.24 -2.29
N CYS A 14 59.02 -12.54 -2.07
CA CYS A 14 57.77 -13.23 -2.48
C CYS A 14 56.57 -12.97 -1.52
N LEU A 15 56.82 -12.65 -0.25
CA LEU A 15 55.76 -12.26 0.68
C LEU A 15 55.26 -10.81 0.47
N LEU A 16 56.12 -9.90 -0.02
CA LEU A 16 55.66 -8.53 -0.35
C LEU A 16 54.84 -8.45 -1.65
N TRP A 17 54.94 -9.42 -2.56
CA TRP A 17 54.15 -9.43 -3.81
C TRP A 17 52.77 -10.09 -3.63
N LEU A 18 52.56 -10.90 -2.59
CA LEU A 18 51.25 -11.49 -2.28
C LEU A 18 50.29 -10.56 -1.51
N VAL A 19 50.81 -9.50 -0.91
CA VAL A 19 49.98 -8.50 -0.20
C VAL A 19 49.49 -7.38 -1.13
N SER A 20 50.05 -7.21 -2.33
CA SER A 20 49.65 -6.15 -3.27
C SER A 20 48.60 -6.55 -4.30
N MET A 21 48.09 -7.80 -4.28
CA MET A 21 46.96 -8.25 -5.13
C MET A 21 45.67 -8.47 -4.36
N GLY A 22 45.60 -8.08 -3.10
CA GLY A 22 44.32 -7.82 -2.43
C GLY A 22 43.74 -6.55 -3.07
N GLY A 23 43.17 -6.65 -4.27
CA GLY A 23 42.38 -5.56 -4.83
C GLY A 23 41.42 -5.11 -3.74
N LEU A 24 41.49 -3.82 -3.39
CA LEU A 24 40.44 -3.17 -2.60
C LEU A 24 39.15 -3.50 -3.32
N ALA A 25 38.43 -4.52 -2.85
CA ALA A 25 37.08 -4.75 -3.26
C ALA A 25 36.36 -3.44 -2.95
N SER A 26 36.14 -2.62 -3.99
CA SER A 26 35.39 -1.37 -3.85
C SER A 26 34.08 -1.73 -3.16
N ALA A 27 33.81 -1.10 -2.04
CA ALA A 27 32.60 -1.34 -1.31
C ALA A 27 31.43 -1.10 -2.29
N LYS A 28 30.51 -2.06 -2.37
CA LYS A 28 29.35 -1.97 -3.27
C LYS A 28 28.60 -0.67 -3.01
N PRO A 29 28.19 0.10 -4.04
CA PRO A 29 27.41 1.30 -3.84
C PRO A 29 26.12 0.97 -3.08
N SER A 30 25.67 1.86 -2.22
CA SER A 30 24.50 1.61 -1.38
C SER A 30 23.48 2.75 -1.40
N ILE A 31 22.22 2.41 -1.27
CA ILE A 31 21.11 3.34 -1.08
C ILE A 31 20.39 3.03 0.23
N THR A 32 19.67 4.03 0.77
CA THR A 32 18.89 3.84 1.98
C THR A 32 17.43 4.21 1.73
N ILE A 33 16.53 3.28 2.03
CA ILE A 33 15.08 3.54 2.08
C ILE A 33 14.63 3.63 3.53
N HIS A 34 13.64 4.48 3.79
CA HIS A 34 13.19 4.78 5.14
C HIS A 34 11.72 4.41 5.33
N ASN A 35 11.33 4.09 6.58
CA ASN A 35 9.94 3.83 6.95
C ASN A 35 9.61 4.41 8.34
N ILE A 36 8.45 5.06 8.46
CA ILE A 36 7.85 5.44 9.73
C ILE A 36 6.53 4.67 9.85
N ILE A 37 6.49 3.71 10.75
CA ILE A 37 5.45 2.68 10.84
C ILE A 37 4.86 2.59 12.25
N ASP A 38 3.61 2.16 12.35
CA ASP A 38 2.91 1.90 13.60
C ASP A 38 2.87 0.39 13.89
N LEU A 39 3.70 -0.07 14.81
CA LEU A 39 3.75 -1.49 15.20
C LEU A 39 3.13 -1.77 16.58
N THR A 40 2.84 -0.74 17.36
CA THR A 40 2.31 -0.88 18.73
C THR A 40 1.02 -0.10 18.97
N GLY A 41 0.61 0.74 18.03
CA GLY A 41 -0.60 1.53 18.11
C GLY A 41 -1.80 0.92 17.37
N ALA A 42 -2.70 1.78 16.95
CA ALA A 42 -3.98 1.40 16.34
C ALA A 42 -3.83 0.58 15.04
N TYR A 43 -2.80 0.87 14.25
CA TYR A 43 -2.58 0.19 12.95
C TYR A 43 -1.76 -1.12 13.08
N ALA A 44 -1.30 -1.50 14.27
CA ALA A 44 -0.47 -2.69 14.47
C ALA A 44 -1.01 -3.98 13.82
N PRO A 45 -2.33 -4.30 13.87
CA PRO A 45 -2.87 -5.52 13.26
C PRO A 45 -2.66 -5.64 11.75
N ILE A 46 -2.50 -4.53 11.05
CA ILE A 46 -2.24 -4.50 9.61
C ILE A 46 -0.78 -4.18 9.30
N ALA A 47 -0.14 -3.36 10.11
CA ALA A 47 1.25 -2.94 9.92
C ALA A 47 2.27 -4.04 10.20
N ILE A 48 2.07 -4.84 11.25
CA ILE A 48 2.97 -5.95 11.61
C ILE A 48 3.11 -6.97 10.47
N PRO A 49 2.04 -7.55 9.92
CA PRO A 49 2.20 -8.50 8.81
C PRO A 49 2.72 -7.84 7.53
N SER A 50 2.39 -6.58 7.27
CA SER A 50 2.96 -5.84 6.13
C SER A 50 4.47 -5.63 6.29
N GLU A 51 4.92 -5.25 7.48
CA GLU A 51 6.34 -5.07 7.77
C GLU A 51 7.11 -6.40 7.68
N LYS A 52 6.52 -7.51 8.14
CA LYS A 52 7.09 -8.84 7.96
C LYS A 52 7.33 -9.13 6.47
N GLY A 53 6.30 -9.00 5.64
CA GLY A 53 6.41 -9.23 4.20
C GLY A 53 7.42 -8.31 3.51
N GLY A 54 7.43 -7.04 3.89
CA GLY A 54 8.39 -6.07 3.35
C GLY A 54 9.84 -6.38 3.73
N LYS A 55 10.11 -6.74 4.99
CA LYS A 55 11.46 -7.12 5.46
C LYS A 55 11.95 -8.42 4.82
N ASP A 56 11.07 -9.39 4.66
CA ASP A 56 11.43 -10.66 4.04
C ASP A 56 11.76 -10.48 2.56
N TYR A 57 11.01 -9.62 1.87
CA TYR A 57 11.32 -9.24 0.50
C TYR A 57 12.66 -8.52 0.38
N LEU A 58 12.98 -7.58 1.28
CA LEU A 58 14.27 -6.91 1.30
C LEU A 58 15.42 -7.87 1.61
N ALA A 59 15.22 -8.82 2.51
CA ALA A 59 16.20 -9.88 2.79
C ALA A 59 16.45 -10.75 1.55
N TRP A 60 15.38 -11.10 0.83
CA TRP A 60 15.50 -11.83 -0.43
C TRP A 60 16.27 -11.03 -1.50
N VAL A 61 15.97 -9.73 -1.65
CA VAL A 61 16.74 -8.82 -2.55
C VAL A 61 18.21 -8.77 -2.16
N ALA A 62 18.52 -8.69 -0.87
CA ALA A 62 19.91 -8.67 -0.39
C ALA A 62 20.67 -9.96 -0.73
N GLU A 63 20.00 -11.12 -0.65
CA GLU A 63 20.60 -12.41 -1.05
C GLU A 63 20.84 -12.52 -2.57
N GLN A 64 20.06 -11.80 -3.39
CA GLN A 64 20.32 -11.68 -4.84
C GLN A 64 21.47 -10.68 -5.12
N GLY A 65 22.10 -10.15 -4.07
CA GLY A 65 23.19 -9.18 -4.16
C GLY A 65 22.72 -7.72 -4.10
N GLY A 66 21.45 -7.43 -3.82
CA GLY A 66 20.90 -6.09 -3.73
C GLY A 66 20.00 -5.71 -4.90
N LEU A 67 19.83 -4.41 -5.12
CA LEU A 67 19.01 -3.89 -6.22
C LEU A 67 19.71 -4.09 -7.56
N ASP A 68 19.09 -4.82 -8.45
CA ASP A 68 19.54 -5.10 -9.81
C ASP A 68 19.15 -3.92 -10.73
N ILE A 69 20.13 -3.18 -11.21
CA ILE A 69 19.91 -1.95 -11.97
C ILE A 69 19.65 -2.24 -13.45
N ASP A 70 20.44 -3.11 -14.05
CA ASP A 70 20.35 -3.43 -15.48
C ASP A 70 19.46 -4.64 -15.80
N GLN A 71 18.93 -5.29 -14.75
CA GLN A 71 18.03 -6.45 -14.82
C GLN A 71 18.70 -7.71 -15.41
N ASP A 72 20.00 -7.89 -15.17
CA ASP A 72 20.75 -9.08 -15.56
C ASP A 72 20.58 -10.27 -14.59
N GLY A 73 19.88 -10.05 -13.48
CA GLY A 73 19.64 -11.03 -12.42
C GLY A 73 20.66 -10.98 -11.27
N LYS A 74 21.55 -9.99 -11.27
CA LYS A 74 22.55 -9.77 -10.23
C LYS A 74 22.37 -8.40 -9.61
N GLY A 75 22.30 -8.34 -8.31
CA GLY A 75 22.19 -7.04 -7.64
C GLY A 75 23.45 -6.21 -7.74
N ASP A 76 23.31 -4.91 -8.02
CA ASP A 76 24.39 -3.94 -8.20
C ASP A 76 24.56 -3.01 -7.00
N VAL A 77 23.48 -2.75 -6.26
CA VAL A 77 23.42 -1.74 -5.22
C VAL A 77 22.92 -2.39 -3.92
N GLU A 78 23.67 -2.19 -2.82
CA GLU A 78 23.21 -2.58 -1.49
C GLU A 78 22.00 -1.73 -1.09
N VAL A 79 20.95 -2.37 -0.57
CA VAL A 79 19.77 -1.69 -0.05
C VAL A 79 19.81 -1.69 1.48
N LYS A 80 19.95 -0.52 2.06
CA LYS A 80 19.84 -0.31 3.51
C LYS A 80 18.42 0.09 3.87
N TYR A 81 17.86 -0.54 4.90
CA TYR A 81 16.52 -0.26 5.39
C TYR A 81 16.56 0.31 6.80
N VAL A 82 16.10 1.54 6.94
CA VAL A 82 16.04 2.26 8.22
C VAL A 82 14.59 2.57 8.55
N TRP A 83 14.15 2.17 9.72
CA TRP A 83 12.77 2.35 10.13
C TRP A 83 12.64 2.89 11.56
N ALA A 84 11.49 3.49 11.85
CA ALA A 84 11.13 3.96 13.17
C ALA A 84 9.67 3.64 13.46
N GLU A 85 9.41 3.23 14.67
CA GLU A 85 8.10 2.97 15.22
C GLU A 85 7.54 4.26 15.85
N PHE A 86 6.26 4.61 15.59
CA PHE A 86 5.66 5.81 16.17
C PHE A 86 4.46 5.57 17.09
N GLY A 87 3.92 4.34 17.17
CA GLY A 87 2.85 3.94 18.09
C GLY A 87 1.57 4.76 17.96
N ASN A 88 1.27 5.24 16.77
CA ASN A 88 0.15 6.17 16.49
C ASN A 88 0.20 7.46 17.33
N VAL A 89 1.40 7.95 17.64
CA VAL A 89 1.65 9.19 18.40
C VAL A 89 2.35 10.22 17.51
N ASP A 90 1.69 11.32 17.18
CA ASP A 90 2.18 12.35 16.25
C ASP A 90 3.53 12.93 16.64
N ALA A 91 3.78 13.16 17.93
CA ALA A 91 5.07 13.66 18.40
C ALA A 91 6.22 12.68 18.13
N ARG A 92 5.97 11.37 18.25
CA ARG A 92 6.96 10.33 17.92
C ARG A 92 7.18 10.26 16.41
N PHE A 93 6.12 10.39 15.61
CA PHE A 93 6.21 10.46 14.16
C PHE A 93 7.10 11.62 13.72
N MET A 94 6.85 12.83 14.22
CA MET A 94 7.66 14.01 13.93
C MET A 94 9.11 13.88 14.40
N SER A 95 9.35 13.28 15.56
CA SER A 95 10.69 12.98 16.06
C SER A 95 11.44 12.02 15.14
N ALA A 96 10.79 10.95 14.69
CA ALA A 96 11.36 9.99 13.75
C ALA A 96 11.73 10.65 12.43
N TYR A 97 10.83 11.46 11.86
CA TYR A 97 11.10 12.21 10.65
C TYR A 97 12.28 13.16 10.79
N LYS A 98 12.32 13.98 11.85
CA LYS A 98 13.43 14.90 12.11
C LYS A 98 14.76 14.16 12.22
N ARG A 99 14.79 13.03 12.93
CA ARG A 99 15.99 12.20 13.07
C ARG A 99 16.49 11.69 11.71
N PHE A 100 15.60 11.19 10.85
CA PHE A 100 15.96 10.75 9.50
C PHE A 100 16.45 11.93 8.66
N ARG A 101 15.76 13.05 8.70
CA ARG A 101 16.12 14.26 7.93
C ARG A 101 17.48 14.83 8.30
N MET A 102 17.88 14.71 9.58
CA MET A 102 19.18 15.17 10.08
C MET A 102 20.29 14.12 9.95
N GLY A 103 19.94 12.87 9.71
CA GLY A 103 20.87 11.75 9.55
C GLY A 103 21.62 11.79 8.20
N LYS A 104 22.55 10.85 8.07
CA LYS A 104 23.27 10.58 6.82
C LYS A 104 23.13 9.10 6.46
N PRO A 105 22.77 8.75 5.23
CA PRO A 105 22.30 9.67 4.16
C PRO A 105 20.95 10.29 4.49
N LYS A 106 20.67 11.46 3.92
CA LYS A 106 19.33 12.06 4.00
C LYS A 106 18.33 11.19 3.23
N PRO A 107 17.08 11.08 3.70
CA PRO A 107 16.08 10.29 3.01
C PRO A 107 15.73 10.91 1.64
N SER A 108 15.78 10.10 0.59
CA SER A 108 15.24 10.43 -0.72
C SER A 108 13.77 10.01 -0.82
N ILE A 109 13.42 8.87 -0.23
CA ILE A 109 12.06 8.32 -0.15
C ILE A 109 11.79 7.79 1.27
N ILE A 110 10.62 8.08 1.79
CA ILE A 110 10.15 7.56 3.09
C ILE A 110 8.77 6.94 2.91
N GLU A 111 8.62 5.69 3.31
CA GLU A 111 7.31 5.09 3.52
C GLU A 111 6.71 5.65 4.80
N MET A 112 5.47 6.14 4.72
CA MET A 112 4.78 6.74 5.86
C MET A 112 3.41 6.11 6.05
N TRP A 113 3.12 5.69 7.28
CA TRP A 113 1.84 5.18 7.71
C TRP A 113 1.00 6.29 8.34
N SER A 114 -0.34 6.13 8.35
CA SER A 114 -1.30 7.08 8.90
C SER A 114 -1.64 8.27 7.97
N SER A 115 -2.91 8.34 7.55
CA SER A 115 -3.42 9.43 6.71
C SER A 115 -3.24 10.82 7.35
N PRO A 116 -3.62 11.04 8.63
CA PRO A 116 -3.42 12.35 9.26
C PRO A 116 -1.96 12.83 9.25
N ASN A 117 -1.02 11.93 9.55
CA ASN A 117 0.40 12.29 9.57
C ASN A 117 0.92 12.65 8.18
N GLN A 118 0.48 11.95 7.14
CA GLN A 118 0.87 12.26 5.76
C GLN A 118 0.29 13.58 5.28
N GLU A 119 -0.95 13.90 5.65
CA GLU A 119 -1.57 15.19 5.36
C GLU A 119 -0.78 16.35 6.01
N MET A 120 -0.45 16.21 7.30
CA MET A 120 0.36 17.16 8.05
C MET A 120 1.76 17.33 7.44
N MET A 121 2.35 16.26 6.94
CA MET A 121 3.71 16.27 6.38
C MET A 121 3.80 16.88 4.99
N LYS A 122 2.72 17.04 4.26
CA LYS A 122 2.71 17.49 2.87
C LYS A 122 3.56 18.74 2.59
N PRO A 123 3.39 19.86 3.30
CA PRO A 123 4.25 21.04 3.11
C PRO A 123 5.69 20.84 3.59
N VAL A 124 5.90 19.97 4.57
CA VAL A 124 7.23 19.66 5.11
C VAL A 124 8.06 18.86 4.11
N LEU A 125 7.45 17.86 3.47
CA LEU A 125 8.10 17.01 2.47
C LEU A 125 8.54 17.82 1.24
N GLU A 126 7.71 18.72 0.77
CA GLU A 126 8.05 19.60 -0.35
C GLU A 126 9.21 20.53 -0.02
N ARG A 127 9.17 21.20 1.13
CA ARG A 127 10.26 22.07 1.61
C ARG A 127 11.58 21.31 1.75
N ASP A 128 11.53 20.08 2.27
CA ASP A 128 12.71 19.29 2.57
C ASP A 128 13.22 18.45 1.37
N GLY A 129 12.46 18.43 0.28
CA GLY A 129 12.79 17.68 -0.93
C GLY A 129 12.78 16.16 -0.73
N VAL A 130 11.85 15.66 0.11
CA VAL A 130 11.72 14.23 0.44
C VAL A 130 10.40 13.70 -0.12
N VAL A 131 10.45 12.56 -0.79
CA VAL A 131 9.23 11.91 -1.32
C VAL A 131 8.62 10.98 -0.28
N CYS A 132 7.32 11.11 -0.09
CA CYS A 132 6.53 10.16 0.68
C CYS A 132 5.97 9.06 -0.23
N TYR A 133 6.23 7.80 0.13
CA TYR A 133 5.49 6.64 -0.32
C TYR A 133 4.40 6.36 0.72
N GLY A 134 3.17 6.80 0.42
CA GLY A 134 2.09 6.89 1.41
C GLY A 134 1.31 5.59 1.58
N ILE A 135 1.09 5.22 2.83
CA ILE A 135 0.26 4.08 3.26
C ILE A 135 -0.98 4.60 4.02
N GLY A 136 -1.50 5.71 3.58
CA GLY A 136 -2.79 6.29 3.90
C GLY A 136 -3.31 6.89 2.60
N PHE A 137 -4.64 6.92 2.39
CA PHE A 137 -5.19 7.13 1.05
C PHE A 137 -6.35 8.14 1.07
N SER A 138 -6.20 9.24 1.82
CA SER A 138 -7.19 10.31 1.86
C SER A 138 -6.99 11.32 0.72
N ASP A 139 -8.07 11.97 0.28
CA ASP A 139 -8.04 12.97 -0.78
C ASP A 139 -7.09 14.15 -0.49
N PRO A 140 -6.96 14.69 0.74
CA PRO A 140 -6.01 15.76 1.04
C PRO A 140 -4.53 15.40 0.76
N GLN A 141 -4.19 14.11 0.72
CA GLN A 141 -2.84 13.68 0.31
C GLN A 141 -2.62 13.81 -1.20
N LEU A 142 -3.67 13.58 -2.00
CA LEU A 142 -3.62 13.67 -3.45
C LEU A 142 -3.74 15.12 -3.94
N TYR A 143 -4.56 15.92 -3.26
CA TYR A 143 -4.99 17.23 -3.77
C TYR A 143 -4.62 18.37 -2.83
N PRO A 144 -4.01 19.48 -3.35
CA PRO A 144 -3.34 19.54 -4.65
C PRO A 144 -2.15 18.59 -4.72
N PRO A 145 -1.72 18.15 -5.93
CA PRO A 145 -0.59 17.24 -6.08
C PRO A 145 0.71 17.82 -5.50
N ALA A 146 1.37 17.07 -4.61
CA ALA A 146 2.61 17.48 -3.96
C ALA A 146 3.67 16.34 -4.00
N TRP A 147 4.41 16.14 -2.92
CA TRP A 147 5.47 15.13 -2.80
C TRP A 147 4.99 13.82 -2.15
N ASN A 148 3.68 13.70 -1.91
CA ASN A 148 3.05 12.45 -1.43
C ASN A 148 2.58 11.61 -2.62
N TYR A 149 3.01 10.36 -2.68
CA TYR A 149 2.52 9.36 -3.63
C TYR A 149 1.85 8.25 -2.84
N MET A 150 0.67 7.83 -3.28
CA MET A 150 -0.11 6.79 -2.61
C MET A 150 0.10 5.45 -3.31
N ASP A 151 0.32 4.40 -2.54
CA ASP A 151 0.46 3.03 -3.05
C ASP A 151 -0.72 2.60 -3.91
N CYS A 152 -1.92 3.11 -3.58
CA CYS A 152 -3.17 2.79 -4.27
C CYS A 152 -3.93 4.07 -4.69
N TRP A 153 -5.21 3.93 -4.93
CA TRP A 153 -6.26 4.94 -5.12
C TRP A 153 -6.67 5.59 -3.78
N SER A 154 -7.54 6.61 -3.80
CA SER A 154 -8.09 7.16 -2.56
C SER A 154 -9.18 6.26 -1.95
N TYR A 155 -9.42 6.42 -0.66
CA TYR A 155 -10.51 5.70 0.03
C TYR A 155 -11.87 5.99 -0.58
N GLY A 156 -12.09 7.21 -1.03
CA GLY A 156 -13.32 7.58 -1.73
C GLY A 156 -13.47 6.88 -3.08
N GLU A 157 -12.40 6.83 -3.86
CA GLU A 157 -12.38 6.12 -5.15
C GLU A 157 -12.63 4.62 -4.99
N SER A 158 -12.00 3.99 -4.00
CA SER A 158 -12.23 2.57 -3.70
C SER A 158 -13.65 2.29 -3.25
N ALA A 159 -14.17 3.10 -2.32
CA ALA A 159 -15.53 2.97 -1.82
C ALA A 159 -16.56 3.13 -2.95
N ALA A 160 -16.44 4.19 -3.73
CA ALA A 160 -17.34 4.45 -4.86
C ALA A 160 -17.30 3.31 -5.90
N GLY A 161 -16.09 2.83 -6.25
CA GLY A 161 -15.92 1.72 -7.19
C GLY A 161 -16.52 0.42 -6.69
N ALA A 162 -16.31 0.06 -5.41
CA ALA A 162 -16.85 -1.15 -4.82
C ALA A 162 -18.38 -1.10 -4.68
N ILE A 163 -18.94 0.02 -4.21
CA ILE A 163 -20.39 0.24 -4.08
C ILE A 163 -21.05 0.17 -5.48
N GLU A 164 -20.47 0.85 -6.45
CA GLU A 164 -21.01 0.88 -7.81
C GLU A 164 -20.96 -0.50 -8.47
N TYR A 165 -19.83 -1.23 -8.35
CA TYR A 165 -19.73 -2.60 -8.83
C TYR A 165 -20.79 -3.51 -8.20
N TYR A 166 -20.99 -3.41 -6.88
CA TYR A 166 -22.02 -4.19 -6.20
C TYR A 166 -23.41 -3.89 -6.75
N ILE A 167 -23.77 -2.62 -6.91
CA ILE A 167 -25.08 -2.21 -7.42
C ILE A 167 -25.29 -2.73 -8.84
N ASP A 168 -24.29 -2.61 -9.70
CA ASP A 168 -24.41 -2.96 -11.10
C ASP A 168 -24.42 -4.49 -11.36
N HIS A 169 -23.83 -5.28 -10.46
CA HIS A 169 -23.60 -6.71 -10.75
C HIS A 169 -24.13 -7.68 -9.70
N LEU A 170 -24.20 -7.30 -8.44
CA LEU A 170 -24.47 -8.21 -7.32
C LEU A 170 -25.76 -7.88 -6.55
N TRP A 171 -26.22 -6.63 -6.60
CA TRP A 171 -27.37 -6.18 -5.82
C TRP A 171 -28.68 -6.85 -6.29
N PRO A 172 -29.51 -7.41 -5.37
CA PRO A 172 -30.75 -8.10 -5.72
C PRO A 172 -31.82 -7.23 -6.41
N GLN A 173 -31.75 -5.89 -6.23
CA GLN A 173 -32.66 -4.93 -6.86
C GLN A 173 -32.10 -4.33 -8.16
N ARG A 174 -30.98 -4.83 -8.64
CA ARG A 174 -30.36 -4.39 -9.90
C ARG A 174 -31.35 -4.45 -11.09
N GLY A 175 -31.36 -3.40 -11.87
CA GLY A 175 -32.24 -3.32 -13.07
C GLY A 175 -33.72 -3.12 -12.80
N LYS A 176 -34.16 -2.96 -11.53
CA LYS A 176 -35.56 -2.74 -11.16
C LYS A 176 -35.91 -1.25 -10.98
N GLY A 177 -35.04 -0.32 -11.38
CA GLY A 177 -35.23 1.12 -11.24
C GLY A 177 -35.08 1.64 -9.80
N ALA A 178 -34.69 0.79 -8.87
CA ALA A 178 -34.44 1.19 -7.50
C ALA A 178 -33.07 1.90 -7.39
N LYS A 179 -32.99 2.84 -6.45
CA LYS A 179 -31.75 3.52 -6.05
C LYS A 179 -31.29 2.97 -4.71
N ALA A 180 -30.04 2.51 -4.64
CA ALA A 180 -29.52 1.91 -3.41
C ALA A 180 -29.34 2.94 -2.30
N LYS A 181 -29.58 2.54 -1.06
CA LYS A 181 -29.36 3.38 0.12
C LYS A 181 -28.09 2.91 0.84
N VAL A 182 -27.12 3.81 0.94
CA VAL A 182 -25.82 3.57 1.58
C VAL A 182 -25.77 4.25 2.94
N ALA A 183 -25.22 3.56 3.92
CA ALA A 183 -24.85 4.13 5.21
C ALA A 183 -23.34 4.02 5.42
N HIS A 184 -22.72 5.05 5.97
CA HIS A 184 -21.35 4.99 6.49
C HIS A 184 -21.39 4.67 7.99
N LEU A 185 -20.67 3.64 8.40
CA LEU A 185 -20.39 3.33 9.81
C LEU A 185 -18.89 3.12 9.95
N THR A 186 -18.18 4.15 10.39
CA THR A 186 -16.73 4.25 10.27
C THR A 186 -16.07 4.61 11.60
N TRP A 187 -14.78 4.31 11.70
CA TRP A 187 -13.98 4.80 12.83
C TRP A 187 -13.94 6.33 12.85
N ASP A 188 -14.17 6.93 14.01
CA ASP A 188 -14.10 8.38 14.20
C ASP A 188 -12.65 8.88 14.18
N SER A 189 -12.15 9.11 12.98
CA SER A 189 -10.81 9.60 12.69
C SER A 189 -10.78 10.26 11.30
N ALA A 190 -9.74 11.04 10.98
CA ALA A 190 -9.56 11.57 9.63
C ALA A 190 -9.50 10.44 8.58
N TYR A 191 -8.84 9.33 8.92
CA TYR A 191 -8.85 8.12 8.09
C TYR A 191 -10.26 7.57 7.90
N GLY A 192 -11.02 7.37 8.97
CA GLY A 192 -12.37 6.79 8.89
C GLY A 192 -13.35 7.65 8.09
N ARG A 193 -13.24 8.96 8.16
CA ARG A 193 -14.09 9.92 7.45
C ARG A 193 -13.72 10.12 5.97
N ALA A 194 -12.54 9.65 5.55
CA ALA A 194 -11.96 10.00 4.25
C ALA A 194 -12.77 9.54 3.03
N ALA A 195 -13.62 8.51 3.15
CA ALA A 195 -14.48 8.04 2.07
C ALA A 195 -15.86 8.71 2.02
N ASN A 196 -16.30 9.40 3.09
CA ASN A 196 -17.69 9.82 3.23
C ASN A 196 -18.11 10.86 2.17
N GLU A 197 -17.44 11.98 2.12
CA GLU A 197 -17.80 13.05 1.18
C GLU A 197 -17.57 12.66 -0.29
N PRO A 198 -16.45 12.00 -0.67
CA PRO A 198 -16.26 11.54 -2.03
C PRO A 198 -17.36 10.58 -2.52
N THR A 199 -17.76 9.59 -1.70
CA THR A 199 -18.83 8.65 -2.08
C THR A 199 -20.19 9.32 -2.18
N LYS A 200 -20.52 10.23 -1.26
CA LYS A 200 -21.77 11.00 -1.30
C LYS A 200 -21.87 11.83 -2.58
N ARG A 201 -20.79 12.54 -2.92
CA ARG A 201 -20.70 13.33 -4.15
C ARG A 201 -20.81 12.44 -5.41
N HIS A 202 -20.17 11.27 -5.41
CA HIS A 202 -20.24 10.33 -6.50
C HIS A 202 -21.65 9.72 -6.66
N GLY A 203 -22.30 9.32 -5.58
CA GLY A 203 -23.69 8.82 -5.61
C GLY A 203 -24.67 9.84 -6.17
N ALA A 204 -24.55 11.10 -5.74
CA ALA A 204 -25.34 12.20 -6.29
C ALA A 204 -25.11 12.43 -7.79
N LYS A 205 -23.85 12.32 -8.24
CA LYS A 205 -23.48 12.52 -9.65
C LYS A 205 -23.97 11.37 -10.56
N THR A 206 -23.85 10.13 -10.10
CA THR A 206 -24.24 8.94 -10.88
C THR A 206 -25.71 8.61 -10.79
N GLY A 207 -26.39 9.07 -9.74
CA GLY A 207 -27.79 8.75 -9.47
C GLY A 207 -28.04 7.30 -9.04
N LYS A 208 -27.00 6.48 -8.84
CA LYS A 208 -27.12 5.06 -8.53
C LYS A 208 -27.45 4.76 -7.07
N TYR A 209 -27.02 5.64 -6.17
CA TYR A 209 -27.25 5.47 -4.74
C TYR A 209 -27.32 6.81 -3.99
N ASP A 210 -27.94 6.78 -2.80
CA ASP A 210 -27.94 7.88 -1.87
C ASP A 210 -27.26 7.47 -0.57
N VAL A 211 -26.38 8.34 -0.02
CA VAL A 211 -25.87 8.18 1.33
C VAL A 211 -26.90 8.74 2.30
N VAL A 212 -27.62 7.86 2.99
CA VAL A 212 -28.78 8.20 3.85
C VAL A 212 -28.44 8.28 5.33
N ALA A 213 -27.27 7.82 5.72
CA ALA A 213 -26.80 7.90 7.11
C ALA A 213 -25.27 7.90 7.18
N GLU A 214 -24.74 8.62 8.17
CA GLU A 214 -23.34 8.62 8.55
C GLU A 214 -23.25 8.46 10.07
N ARG A 215 -22.53 7.45 10.53
CA ARG A 215 -22.30 7.15 11.94
C ARG A 215 -20.81 6.93 12.18
N PHE A 216 -20.35 7.44 13.31
CA PHE A 216 -18.97 7.38 13.72
C PHE A 216 -18.87 6.65 15.04
N CYS A 217 -17.90 5.77 15.18
CA CYS A 217 -17.66 4.99 16.38
C CYS A 217 -16.17 4.94 16.72
N THR A 218 -15.83 4.44 17.87
CA THR A 218 -14.43 4.14 18.22
C THR A 218 -13.90 3.01 17.32
N LEU A 219 -12.59 2.79 17.31
CA LEU A 219 -11.98 1.69 16.58
C LEU A 219 -12.52 0.32 16.99
N MET A 220 -12.84 0.18 18.28
CA MET A 220 -13.47 -1.02 18.86
C MET A 220 -14.79 -0.61 19.53
N PRO A 221 -15.86 -0.42 18.72
CA PRO A 221 -17.15 -0.04 19.27
C PRO A 221 -17.74 -1.17 20.12
N THR A 222 -18.64 -0.83 21.01
CA THR A 222 -19.37 -1.83 21.80
C THR A 222 -20.48 -2.48 20.97
N ASP A 223 -20.82 -3.73 21.30
CA ASP A 223 -21.94 -4.44 20.65
C ASP A 223 -23.27 -3.66 20.74
N PRO A 224 -23.70 -3.11 21.91
CA PRO A 224 -24.92 -2.32 21.97
C PRO A 224 -24.93 -1.08 21.10
N GLU A 225 -23.81 -0.36 21.00
CA GLU A 225 -23.66 0.83 20.15
C GLU A 225 -23.88 0.46 18.67
N VAL A 226 -23.19 -0.57 18.19
CA VAL A 226 -23.31 -1.04 16.80
C VAL A 226 -24.72 -1.56 16.52
N MET A 227 -25.31 -2.33 17.44
CA MET A 227 -26.69 -2.82 17.27
C MET A 227 -27.71 -1.68 17.20
N GLY A 228 -27.49 -0.60 17.95
CA GLY A 228 -28.31 0.62 17.86
C GLY A 228 -28.21 1.27 16.46
N PHE A 229 -27.02 1.39 15.90
CA PHE A 229 -26.82 1.91 14.54
C PHE A 229 -27.46 0.98 13.49
N LEU A 230 -27.29 -0.33 13.60
CA LEU A 230 -27.85 -1.28 12.65
C LEU A 230 -29.39 -1.27 12.67
N SER A 231 -30.00 -1.12 13.83
CA SER A 231 -31.45 -0.97 13.97
C SER A 231 -31.96 0.35 13.35
N ASP A 232 -31.22 1.46 13.47
CA ASP A 232 -31.55 2.71 12.77
C ASP A 232 -31.40 2.55 11.24
N PHE A 233 -30.38 1.86 10.79
CA PHE A 233 -30.17 1.58 9.35
C PHE A 233 -31.27 0.71 8.76
N GLU A 234 -31.74 -0.30 9.49
CA GLU A 234 -32.86 -1.12 9.06
C GLU A 234 -34.14 -0.27 8.87
N LYS A 235 -34.47 0.59 9.84
CA LYS A 235 -35.63 1.50 9.76
C LYS A 235 -35.54 2.47 8.57
N ARG A 236 -34.33 2.85 8.16
CA ARG A 236 -34.06 3.71 7.00
C ARG A 236 -34.08 2.94 5.67
N GLY A 237 -34.12 1.62 5.72
CA GLY A 237 -34.03 0.74 4.57
C GLY A 237 -32.65 0.79 3.89
N VAL A 238 -31.58 0.80 4.67
CA VAL A 238 -30.21 0.77 4.14
C VAL A 238 -29.95 -0.57 3.46
N ASP A 239 -29.36 -0.53 2.27
CA ASP A 239 -28.96 -1.71 1.49
C ASP A 239 -27.47 -2.04 1.68
N ILE A 240 -26.63 -1.01 1.82
CA ILE A 240 -25.17 -1.14 1.87
C ILE A 240 -24.62 -0.36 3.05
N ILE A 241 -23.82 -1.02 3.90
CA ILE A 241 -23.02 -0.37 4.94
C ILE A 241 -21.59 -0.31 4.42
N TRP A 242 -20.99 0.89 4.39
CA TRP A 242 -19.57 1.08 4.11
C TRP A 242 -18.81 1.45 5.38
N SER A 243 -17.67 0.75 5.62
CA SER A 243 -16.78 1.05 6.74
C SER A 243 -15.37 1.42 6.25
N ASN A 244 -14.94 2.64 6.53
CA ASN A 244 -13.54 3.02 6.39
C ASN A 244 -12.84 2.85 7.73
N SER A 245 -12.41 1.61 8.01
CA SER A 245 -11.80 1.19 9.27
C SER A 245 -10.88 0.00 9.05
N ILE A 246 -10.06 -0.33 10.04
CA ILE A 246 -9.36 -1.61 10.09
C ILE A 246 -10.26 -2.69 10.67
N VAL A 247 -9.86 -3.94 10.60
CA VAL A 247 -10.71 -5.14 10.76
C VAL A 247 -11.51 -5.22 12.06
N GLN A 248 -11.11 -4.53 13.13
CA GLN A 248 -11.79 -4.58 14.42
C GLN A 248 -13.23 -4.05 14.35
N THR A 249 -13.44 -2.87 13.79
CA THR A 249 -14.79 -2.29 13.63
C THR A 249 -15.68 -3.16 12.72
N PRO A 250 -15.26 -3.57 11.52
CA PRO A 250 -16.01 -4.53 10.70
C PRO A 250 -16.36 -5.82 11.38
N ALA A 251 -15.50 -6.34 12.27
CA ALA A 251 -15.78 -7.56 13.01
C ALA A 251 -16.99 -7.40 13.95
N VAL A 252 -17.10 -6.27 14.66
CA VAL A 252 -18.25 -6.00 15.52
C VAL A 252 -19.52 -5.78 14.68
N ILE A 253 -19.43 -5.08 13.56
CA ILE A 253 -20.56 -4.85 12.66
C ILE A 253 -21.09 -6.19 12.11
N MET A 254 -20.23 -7.09 11.65
CA MET A 254 -20.64 -8.40 11.12
C MET A 254 -21.31 -9.27 12.19
N LYS A 255 -20.77 -9.28 13.42
CA LYS A 255 -21.42 -9.97 14.55
C LYS A 255 -22.80 -9.37 14.85
N GLY A 256 -22.94 -8.04 14.82
CA GLY A 256 -24.20 -7.34 15.02
C GLY A 256 -25.23 -7.67 13.93
N LEU A 257 -24.85 -7.65 12.66
CA LEU A 257 -25.71 -8.03 11.53
C LEU A 257 -26.19 -9.47 11.66
N HIS A 258 -25.30 -10.39 12.02
CA HIS A 258 -25.65 -11.79 12.23
C HIS A 258 -26.63 -11.96 13.40
N LYS A 259 -26.35 -11.31 14.54
CA LYS A 259 -27.21 -11.39 15.74
C LYS A 259 -28.60 -10.80 15.54
N LEU A 260 -28.73 -9.77 14.71
CA LEU A 260 -29.99 -9.12 14.37
C LEU A 260 -30.68 -9.73 13.15
N GLU A 261 -30.13 -10.79 12.56
CA GLU A 261 -30.63 -11.46 11.35
C GLU A 261 -30.79 -10.51 10.14
N LEU A 262 -29.86 -9.53 10.03
CA LEU A 262 -29.87 -8.49 9.00
C LEU A 262 -28.95 -8.78 7.80
N THR A 263 -28.23 -9.87 7.79
CA THR A 263 -27.26 -10.23 6.74
C THR A 263 -27.90 -10.40 5.34
N ASN A 264 -29.20 -10.76 5.29
CA ASN A 264 -29.95 -10.86 4.04
C ASN A 264 -30.62 -9.53 3.61
N LYS A 265 -30.57 -8.51 4.47
CA LYS A 265 -31.17 -7.19 4.20
C LYS A 265 -30.15 -6.15 3.82
N MET A 266 -28.99 -6.19 4.47
CA MET A 266 -27.92 -5.24 4.31
C MET A 266 -26.59 -5.95 4.04
N VAL A 267 -25.84 -5.51 3.05
CA VAL A 267 -24.45 -5.96 2.84
C VAL A 267 -23.49 -5.03 3.57
N HIS A 268 -22.49 -5.62 4.24
CA HIS A 268 -21.39 -4.85 4.82
C HIS A 268 -20.16 -4.91 3.94
N MET A 269 -19.69 -3.75 3.55
CA MET A 269 -18.45 -3.55 2.80
C MET A 269 -17.50 -2.69 3.61
N ALA A 270 -16.22 -3.02 3.60
CA ALA A 270 -15.19 -2.18 4.23
C ALA A 270 -14.02 -1.97 3.27
N ASN A 271 -13.15 -1.03 3.60
CA ASN A 271 -11.98 -0.77 2.78
C ASN A 271 -10.93 -1.90 2.86
N LEU A 272 -9.92 -1.75 2.07
CA LEU A 272 -8.81 -2.71 1.88
C LEU A 272 -8.01 -3.06 3.17
N TRP A 273 -8.12 -2.24 4.25
CA TRP A 273 -7.44 -2.49 5.53
C TRP A 273 -8.22 -3.40 6.47
N ALA A 274 -9.41 -3.85 6.05
CA ALA A 274 -10.18 -4.87 6.73
C ALA A 274 -10.37 -6.10 5.81
N PRO A 275 -9.31 -6.83 5.49
CA PRO A 275 -9.38 -7.89 4.50
C PRO A 275 -10.18 -9.09 4.99
N ALA A 276 -10.86 -9.75 4.05
CA ALA A 276 -11.80 -10.83 4.32
C ALA A 276 -11.18 -12.03 5.06
N ASP A 277 -9.91 -12.34 4.80
CA ASP A 277 -9.19 -13.43 5.47
C ASP A 277 -9.00 -13.17 6.97
N GLN A 278 -8.63 -11.95 7.36
CA GLN A 278 -8.51 -11.58 8.77
C GLN A 278 -9.88 -11.49 9.44
N LEU A 279 -10.89 -10.93 8.75
CA LEU A 279 -12.23 -10.88 9.29
C LEU A 279 -12.77 -12.28 9.58
N LEU A 280 -12.63 -13.20 8.62
CA LEU A 280 -13.07 -14.59 8.77
C LEU A 280 -12.42 -15.29 9.98
N GLN A 281 -11.15 -15.04 10.22
CA GLN A 281 -10.43 -15.56 11.40
C GLN A 281 -10.99 -15.01 12.72
N ILE A 282 -11.42 -13.74 12.74
CA ILE A 282 -11.89 -13.08 13.97
C ILE A 282 -13.33 -13.48 14.33
N VAL A 283 -14.22 -13.53 13.34
CA VAL A 283 -15.67 -13.69 13.60
C VAL A 283 -16.20 -15.08 13.26
N GLY A 284 -15.40 -15.90 12.58
CA GLY A 284 -15.82 -17.24 12.12
C GLY A 284 -16.73 -17.22 10.88
N PRO A 285 -16.92 -18.37 10.23
CA PRO A 285 -17.58 -18.45 8.93
C PRO A 285 -19.05 -18.01 8.94
N GLY A 286 -19.79 -18.34 10.00
CA GLY A 286 -21.21 -17.97 10.10
C GLY A 286 -21.43 -16.46 10.19
N SER A 287 -20.71 -15.78 11.07
CA SER A 287 -20.84 -14.32 11.22
C SER A 287 -20.16 -13.53 10.12
N ALA A 288 -19.23 -14.13 9.39
CA ALA A 288 -18.51 -13.44 8.30
C ALA A 288 -19.25 -13.50 6.95
N GLU A 289 -20.25 -14.36 6.81
CA GLU A 289 -20.94 -14.60 5.54
C GLU A 289 -21.52 -13.30 4.95
N GLY A 290 -21.29 -13.09 3.65
CA GLY A 290 -21.75 -11.89 2.92
C GLY A 290 -20.88 -10.65 3.08
N TYR A 291 -19.84 -10.66 3.90
CA TYR A 291 -18.89 -9.55 4.00
C TYR A 291 -18.11 -9.36 2.69
N MET A 292 -17.82 -8.09 2.34
CA MET A 292 -17.08 -7.74 1.15
C MET A 292 -16.02 -6.67 1.42
N CYS A 293 -14.91 -6.72 0.69
CA CYS A 293 -13.89 -5.66 0.70
C CYS A 293 -13.12 -5.60 -0.62
N PRO A 294 -12.72 -4.41 -1.08
CA PRO A 294 -11.83 -4.26 -2.23
C PRO A 294 -10.39 -4.65 -1.88
N GLN A 295 -9.65 -5.21 -2.85
CA GLN A 295 -8.24 -5.56 -2.67
C GLN A 295 -7.42 -5.34 -3.94
N PRO A 296 -6.29 -4.61 -3.86
CA PRO A 296 -5.40 -4.36 -5.00
C PRO A 296 -4.32 -5.44 -5.17
N VAL A 297 -4.37 -6.52 -4.42
CA VAL A 297 -3.36 -7.59 -4.43
C VAL A 297 -4.02 -8.95 -4.65
N PHE A 298 -3.22 -9.95 -5.04
CA PHE A 298 -3.68 -11.33 -5.05
C PHE A 298 -4.08 -11.78 -3.64
N VAL A 299 -5.08 -12.64 -3.59
CA VAL A 299 -5.63 -13.19 -2.34
C VAL A 299 -5.08 -14.59 -2.12
N PRO A 300 -4.16 -14.79 -1.16
CA PRO A 300 -3.45 -16.07 -1.04
C PRO A 300 -4.35 -17.31 -0.94
N SER A 301 -5.44 -17.23 -0.17
CA SER A 301 -6.38 -18.34 0.01
C SER A 301 -7.25 -18.63 -1.22
N ALA A 302 -7.49 -17.64 -2.09
CA ALA A 302 -8.29 -17.79 -3.30
C ALA A 302 -7.45 -17.99 -4.56
N GLU A 303 -6.16 -17.60 -4.52
CA GLU A 303 -5.24 -17.65 -5.66
C GLU A 303 -3.86 -18.22 -5.26
N PRO A 304 -3.81 -19.43 -4.70
CA PRO A 304 -2.56 -20.01 -4.15
C PRO A 304 -1.46 -20.19 -5.21
N ASP A 305 -1.83 -20.26 -6.48
CA ASP A 305 -0.92 -20.47 -7.61
C ASP A 305 -0.44 -19.20 -8.29
N ALA A 306 -0.95 -18.02 -7.90
CA ALA A 306 -0.47 -16.77 -8.45
C ALA A 306 1.03 -16.57 -8.16
N PRO A 307 1.84 -16.07 -9.11
CA PRO A 307 3.29 -15.95 -8.94
C PRO A 307 3.69 -15.21 -7.66
N GLY A 308 3.04 -14.08 -7.38
CA GLY A 308 3.33 -13.30 -6.16
C GLY A 308 2.94 -14.04 -4.87
N VAL A 309 1.92 -14.91 -4.90
CA VAL A 309 1.56 -15.74 -3.74
C VAL A 309 2.60 -16.85 -3.53
N LYS A 310 3.10 -17.47 -4.61
CA LYS A 310 4.18 -18.45 -4.52
C LYS A 310 5.45 -17.84 -3.94
N LEU A 311 5.83 -16.65 -4.41
CA LEU A 311 6.96 -15.91 -3.84
C LEU A 311 6.72 -15.64 -2.35
N ALA A 312 5.59 -15.07 -1.97
CA ALA A 312 5.27 -14.74 -0.59
C ALA A 312 5.32 -15.98 0.33
N ARG A 313 4.82 -17.13 -0.13
CA ARG A 313 4.93 -18.40 0.60
C ARG A 313 6.38 -18.79 0.81
N THR A 314 7.19 -18.77 -0.24
CA THR A 314 8.62 -19.09 -0.17
C THR A 314 9.35 -18.17 0.83
N LEU A 315 9.05 -16.88 0.82
CA LEU A 315 9.65 -15.94 1.75
C LEU A 315 9.22 -16.18 3.20
N ASN A 316 7.92 -16.43 3.41
CA ASN A 316 7.37 -16.70 4.73
C ASN A 316 7.96 -18.00 5.33
N GLU A 317 8.04 -19.06 4.54
CA GLU A 317 8.66 -20.33 4.95
C GLU A 317 10.15 -20.15 5.27
N LYS A 318 10.87 -19.45 4.40
CA LYS A 318 12.32 -19.25 4.55
C LYS A 318 12.69 -18.39 5.76
N TYR A 319 12.06 -17.23 5.92
CA TYR A 319 12.49 -16.24 6.90
C TYR A 319 11.69 -16.28 8.20
N ARG A 320 10.45 -16.77 8.18
CA ARG A 320 9.60 -16.87 9.36
C ARG A 320 9.47 -18.27 9.89
N LYS A 321 9.78 -19.30 9.07
CA LYS A 321 9.57 -20.71 9.37
C LYS A 321 8.10 -21.03 9.68
N GLU A 322 7.21 -20.21 9.13
CA GLU A 322 5.77 -20.38 9.24
C GLU A 322 5.29 -21.17 8.03
N SER A 323 4.63 -22.29 8.26
CA SER A 323 4.00 -23.09 7.17
C SER A 323 2.66 -22.48 6.77
N GLY A 324 2.32 -22.59 5.49
CA GLY A 324 1.02 -22.17 4.97
C GLY A 324 1.05 -20.88 4.16
N LEU A 325 -0.15 -20.37 3.90
CA LEU A 325 -0.31 -19.17 3.08
C LEU A 325 -0.16 -17.91 3.96
N PRO A 326 0.65 -16.95 3.54
CA PRO A 326 0.68 -15.65 4.19
C PRO A 326 -0.67 -14.93 4.02
N ASN A 327 -0.97 -13.98 4.89
CA ASN A 327 -2.17 -13.17 4.75
C ASN A 327 -2.02 -12.05 3.69
N ILE A 328 -3.13 -11.39 3.36
CA ILE A 328 -3.18 -10.30 2.37
C ILE A 328 -2.25 -9.14 2.76
N GLN A 329 -2.09 -8.82 4.04
CA GLN A 329 -1.23 -7.71 4.47
C GLN A 329 0.26 -8.01 4.27
N TYR A 330 0.67 -9.26 4.44
CA TYR A 330 2.04 -9.69 4.09
C TYR A 330 2.33 -9.46 2.59
N MET A 331 1.37 -9.81 1.72
CA MET A 331 1.45 -9.55 0.27
C MET A 331 1.63 -8.06 -0.03
N ARG A 332 0.93 -7.19 0.72
CA ARG A 332 1.07 -5.74 0.59
C ARG A 332 2.46 -5.25 0.96
N GLY A 333 3.04 -5.76 2.02
CA GLY A 333 4.40 -5.41 2.42
C GLY A 333 5.44 -5.69 1.32
N ILE A 334 5.33 -6.83 0.65
CA ILE A 334 6.16 -7.17 -0.52
C ILE A 334 5.97 -6.12 -1.61
N ARG A 335 4.72 -5.83 -1.98
CA ARG A 335 4.40 -4.86 -3.03
C ARG A 335 4.97 -3.47 -2.74
N MET A 336 4.81 -2.98 -1.52
CA MET A 336 5.30 -1.67 -1.11
C MET A 336 6.81 -1.54 -1.33
N LYS A 337 7.57 -2.52 -0.86
CA LYS A 337 9.03 -2.51 -1.03
C LYS A 337 9.46 -2.69 -2.48
N ALA A 338 8.78 -3.56 -3.24
CA ALA A 338 9.06 -3.73 -4.67
C ALA A 338 8.85 -2.42 -5.46
N ASN A 339 7.75 -1.71 -5.21
CA ASN A 339 7.47 -0.43 -5.86
C ASN A 339 8.47 0.66 -5.46
N MET A 340 8.85 0.73 -4.19
CA MET A 340 9.88 1.69 -3.73
C MET A 340 11.23 1.41 -4.38
N LEU A 341 11.65 0.15 -4.45
CA LEU A 341 12.92 -0.22 -5.08
C LEU A 341 12.93 0.05 -6.58
N GLU A 342 11.82 -0.21 -7.28
CA GLU A 342 11.72 0.14 -8.70
C GLU A 342 11.78 1.65 -8.92
N ALA A 343 11.14 2.45 -8.07
CA ALA A 343 11.25 3.91 -8.15
C ALA A 343 12.70 4.38 -7.95
N VAL A 344 13.42 3.81 -6.99
CA VAL A 344 14.83 4.11 -6.75
C VAL A 344 15.69 3.66 -7.92
N ARG A 345 15.49 2.47 -8.47
CA ARG A 345 16.20 1.95 -9.65
C ARG A 345 16.08 2.91 -10.82
N ARG A 346 14.87 3.35 -11.15
CA ARG A 346 14.63 4.31 -12.23
C ARG A 346 15.28 5.66 -11.97
N ALA A 347 15.26 6.11 -10.71
CA ALA A 347 15.92 7.35 -10.31
C ALA A 347 17.44 7.27 -10.55
N LEU A 348 18.09 6.17 -10.17
CA LEU A 348 19.52 5.97 -10.41
C LEU A 348 19.84 5.96 -11.91
N ILE A 349 19.08 5.23 -12.73
CA ILE A 349 19.22 5.23 -14.19
C ILE A 349 19.03 6.65 -14.76
N GLY A 350 18.03 7.39 -14.27
CA GLY A 350 17.77 8.77 -14.67
C GLY A 350 18.95 9.70 -14.39
N ILE A 351 19.58 9.58 -13.20
CA ILE A 351 20.78 10.33 -12.83
C ILE A 351 21.95 9.96 -13.74
N MET A 352 22.23 8.66 -13.90
CA MET A 352 23.32 8.19 -14.75
C MET A 352 23.21 8.72 -16.18
N ASN A 353 21.99 8.72 -16.73
CA ASN A 353 21.75 9.20 -18.10
C ASN A 353 21.81 10.72 -18.22
N ARG A 354 21.29 11.47 -17.25
CA ARG A 354 21.28 12.94 -17.24
C ARG A 354 22.71 13.51 -17.08
N ASP A 355 23.43 12.99 -16.08
CA ASP A 355 24.69 13.58 -15.61
C ASP A 355 25.92 12.88 -16.18
N LYS A 356 25.72 11.78 -16.94
CA LYS A 356 26.80 10.95 -17.52
C LYS A 356 27.78 10.43 -16.47
N VAL A 357 27.26 10.02 -15.33
CA VAL A 357 28.02 9.48 -14.19
C VAL A 357 27.86 7.97 -14.08
N ASN A 358 28.77 7.33 -13.34
CA ASN A 358 28.65 5.91 -12.98
C ASN A 358 27.63 5.68 -11.85
N LEU A 359 27.33 4.42 -11.58
CA LEU A 359 26.34 4.01 -10.58
C LEU A 359 26.70 4.47 -9.15
N GLU A 360 27.99 4.40 -8.78
CA GLU A 360 28.47 4.85 -7.45
C GLU A 360 28.12 6.33 -7.24
N LYS A 361 28.45 7.15 -8.23
CA LYS A 361 28.15 8.59 -8.18
C LYS A 361 26.65 8.88 -8.20
N ALA A 362 25.88 8.11 -8.94
CA ALA A 362 24.42 8.22 -8.93
C ALA A 362 23.83 7.90 -7.55
N CYS A 363 24.36 6.90 -6.84
CA CYS A 363 23.95 6.59 -5.47
C CYS A 363 24.28 7.72 -4.47
N GLU A 364 25.39 8.45 -4.67
CA GLU A 364 25.71 9.61 -3.86
C GLU A 364 24.79 10.80 -4.12
N GLN A 365 24.32 10.96 -5.35
CA GLN A 365 23.53 12.12 -5.82
C GLN A 365 22.03 11.94 -5.66
N ILE A 366 21.54 10.71 -5.42
CA ILE A 366 20.11 10.44 -5.35
C ILE A 366 19.43 11.28 -4.27
N SER A 367 18.38 12.00 -4.63
CA SER A 367 17.56 12.79 -3.74
C SER A 367 16.07 12.53 -3.99
N GLY A 368 15.21 13.09 -3.15
CA GLY A 368 13.77 12.96 -3.37
C GLY A 368 13.29 13.56 -4.69
N LYS A 369 14.00 14.57 -5.25
CA LYS A 369 13.68 15.13 -6.55
C LYS A 369 13.85 14.08 -7.66
N GLU A 370 14.97 13.39 -7.69
CA GLU A 370 15.24 12.33 -8.68
C GLU A 370 14.27 11.15 -8.50
N VAL A 371 14.00 10.74 -7.26
CA VAL A 371 13.02 9.68 -7.00
C VAL A 371 11.62 10.10 -7.44
N LYS A 372 11.24 11.36 -7.24
CA LYS A 372 9.98 11.90 -7.74
C LYS A 372 9.91 11.88 -9.27
N GLU A 373 10.88 12.52 -9.94
CA GLU A 373 10.83 12.82 -11.37
C GLU A 373 11.15 11.59 -12.23
N PHE A 374 12.24 10.89 -11.93
CA PHE A 374 12.66 9.73 -12.72
C PHE A 374 12.10 8.40 -12.20
N GLY A 375 11.80 8.33 -10.89
CA GLY A 375 11.26 7.14 -10.25
C GLY A 375 9.74 7.08 -10.33
N LEU A 376 9.05 7.71 -9.38
CA LEU A 376 7.60 7.52 -9.20
C LEU A 376 6.77 8.03 -10.37
N GLN A 377 7.12 9.17 -10.99
CA GLN A 377 6.40 9.69 -12.16
C GLN A 377 6.57 8.83 -13.42
N SER A 378 7.57 7.97 -13.46
CA SER A 378 7.82 7.06 -14.56
C SER A 378 7.27 5.64 -14.34
N LEU A 379 6.64 5.36 -13.19
CA LEU A 379 6.08 4.04 -12.91
C LEU A 379 4.83 3.70 -13.75
N ALA A 380 4.31 4.64 -14.52
CA ALA A 380 3.20 4.38 -15.42
C ALA A 380 3.46 3.12 -16.27
N GLY A 381 2.53 2.17 -16.23
CA GLY A 381 2.68 0.92 -16.96
C GLY A 381 3.62 -0.12 -16.33
N TYR A 382 4.23 0.16 -15.19
CA TYR A 382 5.03 -0.83 -14.46
C TYR A 382 4.15 -1.89 -13.83
N THR A 383 4.48 -3.13 -14.07
CA THR A 383 3.93 -4.28 -13.36
C THR A 383 5.06 -4.85 -12.52
N ALA A 384 4.89 -4.84 -11.21
CA ALA A 384 5.83 -5.51 -10.33
C ALA A 384 5.82 -7.01 -10.64
N ARG A 385 6.79 -7.46 -11.43
CA ARG A 385 6.99 -8.89 -11.73
C ARG A 385 7.09 -9.64 -10.42
N ASP A 386 6.53 -10.83 -10.39
CA ASP A 386 6.62 -11.75 -9.25
C ASP A 386 6.03 -11.23 -7.93
N THR A 387 5.46 -10.03 -7.92
CA THR A 387 4.81 -9.50 -6.76
C THR A 387 3.29 -9.72 -6.83
N THR A 388 2.52 -8.86 -6.36
CA THR A 388 1.25 -9.16 -5.71
C THR A 388 0.07 -8.65 -6.49
N THR A 389 0.32 -8.07 -7.68
CA THR A 389 -0.73 -7.55 -8.56
C THR A 389 -0.58 -8.03 -9.99
N LYS A 390 -1.70 -8.07 -10.73
CA LYS A 390 -1.74 -8.49 -12.14
C LYS A 390 -1.66 -7.32 -13.13
N PHE A 391 -1.88 -6.10 -12.69
CA PHE A 391 -2.01 -4.95 -13.57
C PHE A 391 -0.91 -3.92 -13.34
N GLN A 392 -0.76 -3.11 -14.35
CA GLN A 392 0.22 -2.04 -14.42
C GLN A 392 -0.09 -0.94 -13.40
N SER A 393 0.94 -0.29 -12.89
CA SER A 393 0.79 0.92 -12.08
C SER A 393 0.01 1.99 -12.86
N ALA A 394 -0.81 2.72 -12.14
CA ALA A 394 -1.47 3.90 -12.69
C ALA A 394 -0.44 4.91 -13.19
N PRO A 395 -0.80 5.75 -14.15
CA PRO A 395 0.08 6.83 -14.55
C PRO A 395 0.25 7.82 -13.39
N ALA A 396 1.28 7.61 -12.58
CA ALA A 396 1.75 8.57 -11.58
C ALA A 396 2.47 9.72 -12.30
N GLY A 397 1.73 10.43 -13.15
CA GLY A 397 2.24 11.56 -13.92
C GLY A 397 2.49 12.81 -13.08
N LYS A 398 2.65 13.95 -13.76
CA LYS A 398 2.90 15.23 -13.11
C LYS A 398 1.83 15.60 -12.07
N ASP A 399 0.57 15.26 -12.32
CA ASP A 399 -0.57 15.62 -11.47
C ASP A 399 -1.24 14.42 -10.77
N ASP A 400 -0.95 13.20 -11.19
CA ASP A 400 -1.44 11.99 -10.53
C ASP A 400 -0.43 11.45 -9.51
N ARG A 401 -0.88 11.26 -8.28
CA ARG A 401 -0.07 10.75 -7.16
C ARG A 401 -0.44 9.32 -6.76
N ARG A 402 -1.33 8.66 -7.54
CA ARG A 402 -1.74 7.29 -7.30
C ARG A 402 -0.82 6.33 -8.05
N LEU A 403 -0.41 5.27 -7.38
CA LEU A 403 0.41 4.20 -7.98
C LEU A 403 -0.43 3.00 -8.44
N ALA A 404 -1.73 3.00 -8.20
CA ALA A 404 -2.68 2.03 -8.73
C ALA A 404 -4.05 2.69 -8.98
N ASN A 405 -4.82 2.13 -9.93
CA ASN A 405 -6.18 2.56 -10.24
C ASN A 405 -7.12 1.39 -10.53
N HIS A 406 -6.70 0.16 -10.25
CA HIS A 406 -7.53 -1.03 -10.37
C HIS A 406 -7.74 -1.67 -9.02
N ASP A 407 -8.96 -2.17 -8.86
CA ASP A 407 -9.42 -2.87 -7.67
C ASP A 407 -10.18 -4.12 -8.07
N ARG A 408 -10.44 -4.98 -7.12
CA ARG A 408 -11.41 -6.05 -7.26
C ARG A 408 -12.08 -6.32 -5.94
N LEU A 409 -13.35 -6.73 -6.01
CA LEU A 409 -14.13 -7.08 -4.85
C LEU A 409 -13.85 -8.53 -4.45
N ILE A 410 -13.49 -8.73 -3.22
CA ILE A 410 -13.45 -10.05 -2.57
C ILE A 410 -14.48 -10.08 -1.45
N GLY A 411 -14.88 -11.27 -1.05
CA GLY A 411 -15.81 -11.41 0.06
C GLY A 411 -15.77 -12.79 0.67
N ILE A 412 -16.69 -13.04 1.59
CA ILE A 412 -16.85 -14.33 2.24
C ILE A 412 -18.15 -14.94 1.75
N LYS A 413 -18.03 -16.11 1.12
CA LYS A 413 -19.14 -16.89 0.59
C LYS A 413 -18.96 -18.36 0.93
N ASN A 414 -20.00 -18.97 1.50
CA ASN A 414 -19.94 -20.36 1.98
C ASN A 414 -18.79 -20.58 2.97
N GLY A 415 -18.57 -19.63 3.86
CA GLY A 415 -17.51 -19.67 4.87
C GLY A 415 -16.08 -19.59 4.32
N LYS A 416 -15.88 -19.16 3.08
CA LYS A 416 -14.57 -19.08 2.43
C LYS A 416 -14.35 -17.71 1.78
N VAL A 417 -13.11 -17.26 1.78
CA VAL A 417 -12.71 -16.07 1.02
C VAL A 417 -12.84 -16.37 -0.47
N THR A 418 -13.58 -15.52 -1.19
CA THR A 418 -13.95 -15.72 -2.58
C THR A 418 -13.77 -14.42 -3.36
N ILE A 419 -13.30 -14.54 -4.61
CA ILE A 419 -13.21 -13.41 -5.53
C ILE A 419 -14.61 -13.19 -6.11
N LEU A 420 -15.16 -11.98 -5.91
CA LEU A 420 -16.54 -11.64 -6.32
C LEU A 420 -16.60 -10.83 -7.60
N SER A 421 -15.48 -10.25 -8.04
CA SER A 421 -15.41 -9.47 -9.26
C SER A 421 -14.15 -9.77 -10.07
N PRO A 422 -14.15 -9.51 -11.38
CA PRO A 422 -12.93 -9.27 -12.11
C PRO A 422 -12.22 -8.03 -11.56
N TRP A 423 -11.01 -7.76 -12.03
CA TRP A 423 -10.37 -6.48 -11.80
C TRP A 423 -11.14 -5.38 -12.54
N TYR A 424 -11.43 -4.27 -11.85
CA TYR A 424 -12.07 -3.09 -12.42
C TYR A 424 -11.27 -1.83 -12.13
N LYS A 425 -11.37 -0.85 -13.02
CA LYS A 425 -10.79 0.46 -12.81
C LYS A 425 -11.67 1.23 -11.83
N VAL A 426 -11.10 1.76 -10.74
CA VAL A 426 -11.84 2.62 -9.81
C VAL A 426 -12.15 3.99 -10.45
N PRO A 427 -13.28 4.62 -10.10
CA PRO A 427 -13.58 5.98 -10.56
C PRO A 427 -12.53 6.95 -10.02
N ARG A 428 -12.18 7.98 -10.79
CA ARG A 428 -11.37 9.08 -10.31
C ARG A 428 -12.26 10.18 -9.77
N LEU A 429 -12.10 10.49 -8.48
CA LEU A 429 -12.94 11.45 -7.76
C LEU A 429 -12.17 12.74 -7.48
N ILE A 430 -11.92 13.53 -8.53
CA ILE A 430 -11.21 14.79 -8.39
C ILE A 430 -12.17 15.83 -7.77
N PRO A 431 -11.75 16.55 -6.71
CA PRO A 431 -12.54 17.67 -6.18
C PRO A 431 -12.74 18.78 -7.23
N ASP A 432 -13.95 19.33 -7.31
CA ASP A 432 -14.32 20.33 -8.33
C ASP A 432 -13.45 21.59 -8.28
N ASP A 433 -13.00 22.00 -7.10
CA ASP A 433 -12.10 23.13 -6.92
C ASP A 433 -10.71 22.87 -7.51
N MET A 434 -10.22 21.62 -7.50
CA MET A 434 -8.96 21.24 -8.14
C MET A 434 -9.08 21.32 -9.66
N VAL A 435 -10.21 20.88 -10.23
CA VAL A 435 -10.48 21.04 -11.66
C VAL A 435 -10.52 22.51 -12.07
N LYS A 436 -11.20 23.35 -11.27
CA LYS A 436 -11.26 24.80 -11.49
C LYS A 436 -9.88 25.48 -11.40
N GLN A 437 -8.97 24.97 -10.58
CA GLN A 437 -7.59 25.45 -10.47
C GLN A 437 -6.68 24.92 -11.61
N GLY A 438 -7.21 24.10 -12.54
CA GLY A 438 -6.48 23.61 -13.70
C GLY A 438 -5.50 22.46 -13.44
N PHE A 439 -5.59 21.81 -12.27
CA PHE A 439 -4.72 20.66 -11.97
C PHE A 439 -5.05 19.41 -12.82
N PHE A 440 -6.29 19.27 -13.27
CA PHE A 440 -6.75 18.10 -14.02
C PHE A 440 -7.61 18.57 -15.19
N LYS A 441 -6.99 18.76 -16.36
CA LYS A 441 -7.71 19.13 -17.58
C LYS A 441 -8.37 17.88 -18.17
N ASP A 442 -9.68 17.93 -18.38
CA ASP A 442 -10.47 17.02 -19.23
C ASP A 442 -10.52 15.52 -18.89
N GLU A 443 -10.25 15.11 -17.65
CA GLU A 443 -10.60 13.76 -17.25
C GLU A 443 -12.10 13.65 -16.99
N THR A 444 -12.88 13.36 -18.02
CA THR A 444 -14.24 12.82 -17.86
C THR A 444 -14.15 11.55 -17.02
N ILE A 445 -14.93 11.52 -15.94
CA ILE A 445 -15.05 10.33 -15.08
C ILE A 445 -15.80 9.27 -15.90
N ASN A 446 -15.06 8.51 -16.69
CA ASN A 446 -15.59 7.34 -17.36
C ASN A 446 -15.42 6.14 -16.43
N VAL A 447 -16.47 5.83 -15.69
CA VAL A 447 -16.59 4.60 -14.90
C VAL A 447 -16.87 3.43 -15.88
N ASN A 448 -16.00 3.23 -16.84
CA ASN A 448 -16.06 2.06 -17.68
C ASN A 448 -15.28 0.95 -16.98
N TYR A 449 -16.00 0.01 -16.38
CA TYR A 449 -15.45 -1.26 -15.96
C TYR A 449 -14.92 -1.99 -17.19
N VAL A 450 -13.67 -1.75 -17.52
CA VAL A 450 -13.00 -2.55 -18.55
C VAL A 450 -12.45 -3.78 -17.85
N PRO A 451 -12.96 -4.98 -18.15
CA PRO A 451 -12.35 -6.21 -17.63
C PRO A 451 -10.89 -6.25 -18.09
N VAL A 452 -9.96 -6.30 -17.16
CA VAL A 452 -8.57 -6.59 -17.49
C VAL A 452 -8.53 -8.06 -17.90
N LYS A 453 -8.28 -8.32 -19.18
CA LYS A 453 -8.15 -9.67 -19.76
C LYS A 453 -6.93 -10.40 -19.21
#